data_135aa894fee7b3c4722532648909545b
#
_entry.id   135aa894fee7b3c4722532648909545b
#
_cell.length_a   1.000
_cell.length_b   1.000
_cell.length_c   1.000
_cell.angle_alpha   90.00
_cell.angle_beta   90.00
_cell.angle_gamma   90.00
#
_symmetry.space_group_name_H-M   'P 1'
#
loop_
_entity.id
_entity.type
_entity.pdbx_description
1 polymer ?
#
loop_
_entity_poly.entity_id
_entity_poly.type
_entity_poly.pdbx_seq_one_letter_code
_entity_poly.pdbx_strand_id
1 'polypeptide(L)'
;MTDRMDRRTFLRMSGLTAAAAVAAACGAPGGEAEPEAADEAPAAEAPAAETGPASKYNESPLLAERVTAGQLPPVDERLPANPVVIEPLEEVGQYGGTTRVAIGNPNHLFGDPQAVMGTELILRIDSDFSSITSGLAESWEFNDDATEQILYLREGLMWSDGAPFSADDFMFAWHDLQMNEEFRPGGPSSQWKAGASPTGEPLQMEKIDDHTLRLSFAKPYPLIVLHETFYAGSQGGLWQPAN
;
A
#
# COMPACT_ATOMS: atom_id res chain seq x y z
N MET A 1 -5.16 -46.45 -6.26
CA MET A 1 -6.62 -46.25 -6.30
C MET A 1 -6.94 -45.22 -5.21
N THR A 2 -6.97 -43.98 -5.56
CA THR A 2 -7.34 -42.87 -4.66
C THR A 2 -8.83 -42.64 -4.81
N ASP A 3 -9.57 -43.09 -3.79
CA ASP A 3 -11.01 -42.90 -3.70
C ASP A 3 -11.31 -41.39 -3.54
N ARG A 4 -11.91 -40.77 -4.54
CA ARG A 4 -12.33 -39.36 -4.49
C ARG A 4 -13.64 -39.27 -3.72
N MET A 5 -13.56 -38.75 -2.51
CA MET A 5 -14.73 -38.44 -1.68
C MET A 5 -15.63 -37.41 -2.41
N ASP A 6 -16.89 -37.78 -2.64
CA ASP A 6 -17.83 -36.92 -3.31
C ASP A 6 -18.34 -35.80 -2.37
N ARG A 7 -18.76 -34.68 -2.99
CA ARG A 7 -19.18 -33.44 -2.30
C ARG A 7 -20.36 -33.66 -1.33
N ARG A 8 -21.23 -34.64 -1.59
CA ARG A 8 -22.38 -34.97 -0.73
C ARG A 8 -21.95 -35.72 0.52
N THR A 9 -20.98 -36.58 0.40
CA THR A 9 -20.40 -37.36 1.53
C THR A 9 -19.63 -36.41 2.47
N PHE A 10 -18.90 -35.44 1.92
CA PHE A 10 -18.21 -34.42 2.73
C PHE A 10 -19.19 -33.56 3.54
N LEU A 11 -20.27 -33.07 2.93
CA LEU A 11 -21.29 -32.25 3.60
C LEU A 11 -22.08 -33.02 4.67
N ARG A 12 -22.29 -34.34 4.51
CA ARG A 12 -22.96 -35.18 5.52
C ARG A 12 -22.09 -35.45 6.73
N MET A 13 -20.78 -35.60 6.54
CA MET A 13 -19.85 -35.80 7.66
C MET A 13 -19.62 -34.53 8.47
N SER A 14 -19.64 -33.35 7.81
CA SER A 14 -19.51 -32.06 8.49
C SER A 14 -20.75 -31.68 9.32
N GLY A 15 -21.93 -32.17 8.98
CA GLY A 15 -23.18 -31.93 9.70
C GLY A 15 -23.36 -32.72 10.99
N LEU A 16 -22.70 -33.89 11.12
CA LEU A 16 -22.84 -34.75 12.30
C LEU A 16 -21.93 -34.34 13.48
N THR A 17 -20.88 -33.60 13.25
CA THR A 17 -20.00 -33.11 14.31
C THR A 17 -20.51 -31.85 15.02
N ALA A 18 -21.46 -31.09 14.41
CA ALA A 18 -22.05 -29.91 15.02
C ALA A 18 -23.19 -30.23 16.02
N ALA A 19 -23.82 -31.41 15.92
CA ALA A 19 -24.95 -31.78 16.78
C ALA A 19 -24.58 -32.38 18.14
N ALA A 20 -23.31 -32.79 18.33
CA ALA A 20 -22.85 -33.40 19.58
C ALA A 20 -22.38 -32.41 20.65
N ALA A 21 -22.21 -31.12 20.30
CA ALA A 21 -21.67 -30.10 21.23
C ALA A 21 -22.74 -29.31 22.00
N VAL A 22 -24.04 -29.47 21.66
CA VAL A 22 -25.13 -28.67 22.26
C VAL A 22 -25.87 -29.39 23.42
N ALA A 23 -25.59 -30.68 23.66
CA ALA A 23 -26.31 -31.48 24.67
C ALA A 23 -25.68 -31.50 26.08
N ALA A 24 -24.58 -30.79 26.32
CA ALA A 24 -23.83 -30.84 27.60
C ALA A 24 -24.02 -29.60 28.52
N ALA A 25 -24.89 -28.66 28.18
CA ALA A 25 -25.02 -27.38 28.90
C ALA A 25 -26.33 -27.18 29.70
N CYS A 26 -27.11 -28.24 29.98
CA CYS A 26 -28.31 -28.12 30.82
C CYS A 26 -28.30 -29.18 31.91
N GLY A 27 -27.87 -28.80 33.13
CA GLY A 27 -28.11 -29.62 34.31
C GLY A 27 -27.22 -29.34 35.50
N ALA A 28 -27.51 -28.31 36.29
CA ALA A 28 -27.31 -28.31 37.74
C ALA A 28 -28.14 -27.20 38.38
N PRO A 29 -28.77 -27.46 39.54
CA PRO A 29 -29.75 -26.55 40.16
C PRO A 29 -29.12 -25.61 41.18
N GLY A 30 -29.74 -24.45 41.27
CA GLY A 30 -29.89 -23.43 42.29
C GLY A 30 -28.96 -23.38 43.51
N GLY A 31 -28.48 -22.20 43.76
CA GLY A 31 -27.97 -21.70 45.01
C GLY A 31 -27.93 -20.18 44.93
N GLU A 32 -28.91 -19.52 45.56
CA GLU A 32 -28.91 -18.08 45.80
C GLU A 32 -27.78 -17.74 46.75
N ALA A 33 -26.91 -16.84 46.34
CA ALA A 33 -26.00 -16.10 47.20
C ALA A 33 -26.13 -14.62 46.88
N GLU A 34 -26.59 -13.89 47.85
CA GLU A 34 -26.72 -12.46 47.95
C GLU A 34 -25.34 -11.77 47.74
N PRO A 35 -25.18 -10.71 46.93
CA PRO A 35 -23.91 -10.05 46.78
C PRO A 35 -23.63 -9.10 47.92
N GLU A 36 -22.63 -9.42 48.71
CA GLU A 36 -22.00 -8.50 49.67
C GLU A 36 -21.34 -7.34 48.93
N ALA A 37 -21.67 -6.11 49.32
CA ALA A 37 -21.10 -4.91 48.77
C ALA A 37 -19.60 -4.84 49.03
N ALA A 38 -18.80 -4.93 47.98
CA ALA A 38 -17.37 -4.65 48.03
C ALA A 38 -17.12 -3.15 47.96
N ASP A 39 -16.44 -2.68 48.99
CA ASP A 39 -15.93 -1.32 49.21
C ASP A 39 -15.11 -0.84 48.01
N GLU A 40 -15.52 0.27 47.38
CA GLU A 40 -14.78 0.92 46.27
C GLU A 40 -13.48 1.50 46.82
N ALA A 41 -12.37 0.88 46.51
CA ALA A 41 -11.06 1.50 46.65
C ALA A 41 -10.92 2.64 45.62
N PRO A 42 -10.37 3.81 46.00
CA PRO A 42 -10.23 4.92 45.07
C PRO A 42 -9.30 4.55 43.88
N ALA A 43 -9.81 4.70 42.68
CA ALA A 43 -9.06 4.55 41.47
C ALA A 43 -7.86 5.52 41.50
N ALA A 44 -6.64 4.97 41.46
CA ALA A 44 -5.45 5.77 41.27
C ALA A 44 -5.55 6.44 39.87
N GLU A 45 -5.60 7.76 39.85
CA GLU A 45 -5.46 8.56 38.65
C GLU A 45 -4.14 8.17 37.98
N ALA A 46 -4.23 7.57 36.78
CA ALA A 46 -3.11 7.41 35.93
C ALA A 46 -2.51 8.79 35.59
N PRO A 47 -1.18 8.96 35.61
CA PRO A 47 -0.58 10.24 35.26
C PRO A 47 -1.07 10.66 33.88
N ALA A 48 -1.64 11.86 33.79
CA ALA A 48 -2.03 12.47 32.54
C ALA A 48 -0.80 12.52 31.63
N ALA A 49 -0.84 11.78 30.54
CA ALA A 49 0.16 11.90 29.48
C ALA A 49 0.14 13.37 29.03
N GLU A 50 1.29 14.01 29.05
CA GLU A 50 1.45 15.37 28.52
C GLU A 50 0.99 15.32 27.07
N THR A 51 -0.17 15.92 26.81
CA THR A 51 -0.70 16.07 25.47
C THR A 51 0.17 17.09 24.75
N GLY A 52 1.15 16.61 23.98
CA GLY A 52 1.74 17.38 22.91
C GLY A 52 0.65 17.96 21.99
N PRO A 53 0.98 18.89 21.10
CA PRO A 53 0.00 19.46 20.19
C PRO A 53 -0.79 18.32 19.52
N ALA A 54 -2.13 18.43 19.52
CA ALA A 54 -2.98 17.37 18.97
C ALA A 54 -2.58 17.08 17.52
N SER A 55 -2.25 15.80 17.24
CA SER A 55 -1.91 15.35 15.90
C SER A 55 -3.03 15.71 14.91
N LYS A 56 -2.64 16.15 13.72
CA LYS A 56 -3.55 16.41 12.61
C LYS A 56 -4.18 15.10 12.08
N TYR A 57 -3.50 13.99 12.29
CA TYR A 57 -3.86 12.68 11.76
C TYR A 57 -4.10 11.67 12.90
N ASN A 58 -4.94 10.67 12.63
CA ASN A 58 -5.24 9.62 13.58
C ASN A 58 -4.24 8.47 13.44
N GLU A 59 -3.62 8.06 14.54
CA GLU A 59 -2.77 6.87 14.59
C GLU A 59 -3.64 5.61 14.54
N SER A 60 -3.20 4.60 13.77
CA SER A 60 -3.87 3.30 13.80
C SER A 60 -3.64 2.63 15.17
N PRO A 61 -4.63 1.90 15.73
CA PRO A 61 -4.48 1.27 17.05
C PRO A 61 -3.27 0.34 17.15
N LEU A 62 -2.96 -0.43 16.10
CA LEU A 62 -1.79 -1.33 16.07
C LEU A 62 -0.47 -0.57 16.08
N LEU A 63 -0.41 0.61 15.46
CA LEU A 63 0.79 1.42 15.43
C LEU A 63 0.92 2.30 16.67
N ALA A 64 -0.20 2.72 17.27
CA ALA A 64 -0.22 3.49 18.51
C ALA A 64 0.53 2.79 19.66
N GLU A 65 0.41 1.47 19.77
CA GLU A 65 1.17 0.68 20.74
C GLU A 65 2.68 0.77 20.50
N ARG A 66 3.10 0.72 19.24
CA ARG A 66 4.52 0.81 18.87
C ARG A 66 5.07 2.22 19.06
N VAL A 67 4.26 3.25 18.78
CA VAL A 67 4.61 4.65 19.06
C VAL A 67 4.79 4.86 20.56
N THR A 68 3.84 4.38 21.38
CA THR A 68 3.91 4.45 22.85
C THR A 68 5.14 3.71 23.40
N ALA A 69 5.52 2.59 22.77
CA ALA A 69 6.73 1.84 23.14
C ALA A 69 8.04 2.48 22.62
N GLY A 70 7.98 3.60 21.93
CA GLY A 70 9.15 4.26 21.34
C GLY A 70 9.79 3.50 20.17
N GLN A 71 9.05 2.59 19.54
CA GLN A 71 9.52 1.78 18.42
C GLN A 71 9.25 2.44 17.05
N LEU A 72 8.36 3.42 17.04
CA LEU A 72 8.03 4.22 15.85
C LEU A 72 7.85 5.68 16.26
N PRO A 73 8.21 6.63 15.38
CA PRO A 73 7.82 8.02 15.53
C PRO A 73 6.29 8.18 15.47
N PRO A 74 5.73 9.28 15.99
CA PRO A 74 4.32 9.65 15.80
C PRO A 74 3.93 9.74 14.32
N VAL A 75 2.63 9.59 14.03
CA VAL A 75 2.11 9.60 12.65
C VAL A 75 2.49 10.88 11.88
N ASP A 76 2.46 12.04 12.55
CA ASP A 76 2.80 13.32 11.92
C ASP A 76 4.28 13.39 11.44
N GLU A 77 5.17 12.65 12.08
CA GLU A 77 6.59 12.58 11.70
C GLU A 77 6.86 11.53 10.59
N ARG A 78 5.89 10.65 10.33
CA ARG A 78 6.00 9.58 9.33
C ARG A 78 5.31 9.92 8.01
N LEU A 79 4.44 10.90 8.01
CA LEU A 79 3.73 11.35 6.82
C LEU A 79 4.52 12.47 6.11
N PRO A 80 4.41 12.56 4.78
CA PRO A 80 4.97 13.68 4.04
C PRO A 80 4.28 15.00 4.43
N ALA A 81 4.88 16.13 4.06
CA ALA A 81 4.36 17.46 4.38
C ALA A 81 2.92 17.68 3.88
N ASN A 82 2.59 17.08 2.74
CA ASN A 82 1.27 17.15 2.09
C ASN A 82 0.82 15.75 1.66
N PRO A 83 0.35 14.88 2.58
CA PRO A 83 -0.04 13.51 2.24
C PRO A 83 -1.26 13.47 1.33
N VAL A 84 -1.36 12.42 0.52
CA VAL A 84 -2.58 12.16 -0.27
C VAL A 84 -3.72 11.84 0.68
N VAL A 85 -4.81 12.60 0.54
CA VAL A 85 -6.07 12.32 1.24
C VAL A 85 -7.06 11.76 0.22
N ILE A 86 -7.51 10.53 0.45
CA ILE A 86 -8.48 9.86 -0.42
C ILE A 86 -9.85 10.02 0.20
N GLU A 87 -10.77 10.61 -0.56
CA GLU A 87 -12.17 10.70 -0.15
C GLU A 87 -12.83 9.33 -0.35
N PRO A 88 -13.42 8.73 0.70
CA PRO A 88 -14.04 7.42 0.60
C PRO A 88 -15.31 7.49 -0.23
N LEU A 89 -15.59 6.40 -1.01
CA LEU A 89 -16.80 6.32 -1.85
C LEU A 89 -18.09 6.22 -1.02
N GLU A 90 -18.05 5.50 0.09
CA GLU A 90 -19.23 5.23 0.95
C GLU A 90 -18.97 5.74 2.36
N GLU A 91 -17.98 5.20 3.06
CA GLU A 91 -17.66 5.56 4.45
C GLU A 91 -16.17 5.40 4.74
N VAL A 92 -15.71 6.07 5.79
CA VAL A 92 -14.34 5.90 6.29
C VAL A 92 -14.17 4.48 6.82
N GLY A 93 -13.16 3.79 6.34
CA GLY A 93 -12.83 2.43 6.76
C GLY A 93 -12.50 2.34 8.24
N GLN A 94 -12.70 1.16 8.83
CA GLN A 94 -12.34 0.86 10.22
C GLN A 94 -11.03 0.08 10.27
N TYR A 95 -10.20 0.43 11.25
CA TYR A 95 -8.96 -0.30 11.48
C TYR A 95 -9.22 -1.73 11.96
N GLY A 96 -8.39 -2.66 11.52
CA GLY A 96 -8.40 -4.04 11.97
C GLY A 96 -8.80 -5.03 10.89
N GLY A 97 -9.15 -6.25 11.32
CA GLY A 97 -9.50 -7.33 10.42
C GLY A 97 -8.30 -8.04 9.80
N THR A 98 -8.58 -9.05 8.99
CA THR A 98 -7.59 -9.85 8.28
C THR A 98 -8.07 -10.10 6.85
N THR A 99 -7.34 -9.61 5.87
CA THR A 99 -7.59 -9.93 4.47
C THR A 99 -7.03 -11.30 4.15
N ARG A 100 -7.84 -12.18 3.57
CA ARG A 100 -7.45 -13.51 3.12
C ARG A 100 -7.56 -13.59 1.62
N VAL A 101 -6.45 -13.88 0.96
CA VAL A 101 -6.35 -13.95 -0.50
C VAL A 101 -6.10 -15.38 -0.93
N ALA A 102 -6.84 -15.86 -1.94
CA ALA A 102 -6.56 -17.13 -2.58
C ALA A 102 -5.55 -16.91 -3.71
N ILE A 103 -4.46 -17.67 -3.69
CA ILE A 103 -3.43 -17.63 -4.72
C ILE A 103 -3.67 -18.80 -5.67
N GLY A 104 -3.93 -18.51 -6.94
CA GLY A 104 -4.20 -19.52 -7.96
C GLY A 104 -2.97 -20.28 -8.44
N ASN A 105 -1.79 -19.70 -8.28
CA ASN A 105 -0.51 -20.28 -8.68
C ASN A 105 0.57 -19.91 -7.66
N PRO A 106 1.34 -20.88 -7.11
CA PRO A 106 2.41 -20.60 -6.15
C PRO A 106 3.50 -19.65 -6.69
N ASN A 107 3.62 -19.50 -8.02
CA ASN A 107 4.54 -18.55 -8.62
C ASN A 107 4.01 -17.09 -8.62
N HIS A 108 2.75 -16.88 -8.23
CA HIS A 108 2.11 -15.56 -8.15
C HIS A 108 2.09 -14.98 -6.74
N LEU A 109 3.03 -15.39 -5.88
CA LEU A 109 3.11 -14.94 -4.47
C LEU A 109 3.17 -13.41 -4.31
N PHE A 110 3.68 -12.70 -5.30
CA PHE A 110 3.76 -11.24 -5.28
C PHE A 110 2.62 -10.57 -6.07
N GLY A 111 2.20 -11.14 -7.19
CA GLY A 111 1.18 -10.53 -8.06
C GLY A 111 -0.19 -10.45 -7.41
N ASP A 112 -0.71 -11.58 -6.90
CA ASP A 112 -2.06 -11.64 -6.35
C ASP A 112 -2.21 -10.85 -5.03
N PRO A 113 -1.30 -10.95 -4.03
CA PRO A 113 -1.34 -10.10 -2.85
C PRO A 113 -1.15 -8.62 -3.16
N GLN A 114 -0.27 -8.27 -4.10
CA GLN A 114 -0.03 -6.90 -4.51
C GLN A 114 -1.27 -6.25 -5.12
N ALA A 115 -2.04 -6.99 -5.93
CA ALA A 115 -3.30 -6.51 -6.51
C ALA A 115 -4.35 -6.17 -5.44
N VAL A 116 -4.31 -6.84 -4.28
CA VAL A 116 -5.25 -6.59 -3.16
C VAL A 116 -4.74 -5.50 -2.22
N MET A 117 -3.45 -5.51 -1.90
CA MET A 117 -2.84 -4.55 -0.96
C MET A 117 -2.58 -3.20 -1.60
N GLY A 118 -2.53 -3.14 -2.93
CA GLY A 118 -2.12 -1.97 -3.68
C GLY A 118 -0.62 -1.71 -3.60
N THR A 119 -0.16 -0.85 -4.49
CA THR A 119 1.18 -0.25 -4.45
C THR A 119 1.03 1.24 -4.59
N GLU A 120 1.92 1.99 -4.01
CA GLU A 120 1.94 3.42 -4.25
C GLU A 120 2.31 3.70 -5.71
N LEU A 121 1.62 4.63 -6.33
CA LEU A 121 1.71 4.94 -7.75
C LEU A 121 2.31 6.33 -7.94
N ILE A 122 3.01 6.56 -9.05
CA ILE A 122 3.53 7.90 -9.39
C ILE A 122 2.36 8.88 -9.46
N LEU A 123 1.34 8.51 -10.22
CA LEU A 123 0.06 9.19 -10.30
C LEU A 123 -1.05 8.19 -9.97
N ARG A 124 -2.22 8.66 -9.65
CA ARG A 124 -3.40 7.84 -9.32
C ARG A 124 -4.52 8.14 -10.30
N ILE A 125 -5.35 7.15 -10.55
CA ILE A 125 -6.61 7.36 -11.25
C ILE A 125 -7.73 7.47 -10.22
N ASP A 126 -8.63 8.40 -10.42
CA ASP A 126 -9.76 8.58 -9.52
C ASP A 126 -10.70 7.36 -9.54
N SER A 127 -11.46 7.17 -8.47
CA SER A 127 -12.32 5.99 -8.29
C SER A 127 -13.41 5.84 -9.36
N ASP A 128 -13.83 6.94 -9.98
CA ASP A 128 -14.78 6.95 -11.09
C ASP A 128 -14.09 6.88 -12.48
N PHE A 129 -12.76 6.77 -12.52
CA PHE A 129 -11.94 6.75 -13.72
C PHE A 129 -12.06 8.00 -14.60
N SER A 130 -12.49 9.13 -14.03
CA SER A 130 -12.71 10.38 -14.77
C SER A 130 -11.48 11.26 -14.84
N SER A 131 -10.57 11.16 -13.88
CA SER A 131 -9.40 12.03 -13.76
C SER A 131 -8.17 11.31 -13.25
N ILE A 132 -7.01 11.90 -13.52
CA ILE A 132 -5.72 11.51 -12.96
C ILE A 132 -5.38 12.48 -11.85
N THR A 133 -4.95 11.94 -10.72
CA THR A 133 -4.68 12.68 -9.49
C THR A 133 -3.27 12.41 -8.97
N SER A 134 -2.85 13.16 -7.97
CA SER A 134 -1.52 13.02 -7.36
C SER A 134 -1.33 11.68 -6.64
N GLY A 135 -0.12 11.13 -6.73
CA GLY A 135 0.37 9.97 -6.00
C GLY A 135 1.70 10.27 -5.33
N LEU A 136 2.76 9.57 -5.69
CA LEU A 136 4.14 9.90 -5.30
C LEU A 136 4.57 11.24 -5.88
N ALA A 137 4.13 11.54 -7.13
CA ALA A 137 4.22 12.89 -7.65
C ALA A 137 3.02 13.72 -7.16
N GLU A 138 3.30 14.89 -6.62
CA GLU A 138 2.30 15.86 -6.18
C GLU A 138 1.64 16.56 -7.38
N SER A 139 2.43 16.83 -8.43
CA SER A 139 1.97 17.41 -9.68
C SER A 139 2.88 17.02 -10.84
N TRP A 140 2.40 17.28 -12.04
CA TRP A 140 3.17 17.08 -13.27
C TRP A 140 2.76 18.09 -14.33
N GLU A 141 3.64 18.33 -15.30
CA GLU A 141 3.36 19.16 -16.46
C GLU A 141 4.03 18.62 -17.71
N PHE A 142 3.48 18.95 -18.87
CA PHE A 142 4.07 18.67 -20.16
C PHE A 142 4.48 19.97 -20.85
N ASN A 143 5.52 19.88 -21.71
CA ASN A 143 5.75 20.92 -22.70
C ASN A 143 4.65 20.91 -23.78
N ASP A 144 4.63 21.94 -24.66
CA ASP A 144 3.57 22.16 -25.64
C ASP A 144 3.32 20.99 -26.60
N ASP A 145 4.35 20.22 -26.93
CA ASP A 145 4.26 19.09 -27.87
C ASP A 145 4.27 17.71 -27.18
N ALA A 146 4.20 17.68 -25.86
CA ALA A 146 4.21 16.48 -25.04
C ALA A 146 5.42 15.55 -25.32
N THR A 147 6.57 16.13 -25.64
CA THR A 147 7.86 15.42 -25.74
C THR A 147 8.66 15.46 -24.46
N GLU A 148 8.24 16.29 -23.49
CA GLU A 148 8.82 16.36 -22.16
C GLU A 148 7.71 16.36 -21.12
N GLN A 149 7.95 15.65 -20.02
CA GLN A 149 7.15 15.69 -18.80
C GLN A 149 8.04 16.07 -17.62
N ILE A 150 7.59 16.97 -16.78
CA ILE A 150 8.18 17.24 -15.48
C ILE A 150 7.29 16.59 -14.41
N LEU A 151 7.91 15.83 -13.52
CA LEU A 151 7.27 15.26 -12.33
C LEU A 151 7.80 15.99 -11.10
N TYR A 152 6.90 16.52 -10.29
CA TYR A 152 7.21 17.12 -8.99
C TYR A 152 6.85 16.11 -7.90
N LEU A 153 7.85 15.49 -7.30
CA LEU A 153 7.67 14.50 -6.25
C LEU A 153 7.21 15.16 -4.95
N ARG A 154 6.42 14.45 -4.19
CA ARG A 154 5.92 14.88 -2.88
C ARG A 154 7.07 14.95 -1.89
N GLU A 155 7.26 16.10 -1.26
CA GLU A 155 8.32 16.31 -0.27
C GLU A 155 8.04 15.56 1.04
N GLY A 156 9.09 15.01 1.63
CA GLY A 156 9.03 14.31 2.92
C GLY A 156 8.52 12.86 2.82
N LEU A 157 8.46 12.29 1.63
CA LEU A 157 8.26 10.85 1.48
C LEU A 157 9.45 10.08 2.06
N MET A 158 9.15 8.95 2.70
CA MET A 158 10.15 8.05 3.28
C MET A 158 9.85 6.61 2.90
N TRP A 159 10.90 5.83 2.75
CA TRP A 159 10.82 4.38 2.70
C TRP A 159 10.40 3.80 4.06
N SER A 160 10.00 2.53 4.08
CA SER A 160 9.53 1.85 5.31
C SER A 160 10.62 1.68 6.38
N ASP A 161 11.88 1.80 6.02
CA ASP A 161 13.05 1.79 6.92
C ASP A 161 13.41 3.19 7.46
N GLY A 162 12.72 4.23 6.98
CA GLY A 162 12.94 5.61 7.34
C GLY A 162 13.95 6.36 6.46
N ALA A 163 14.50 5.73 5.42
CA ALA A 163 15.33 6.43 4.44
C ALA A 163 14.47 7.43 3.63
N PRO A 164 15.00 8.60 3.25
CA PRO A 164 14.29 9.53 2.38
C PRO A 164 14.00 8.91 1.01
N PHE A 165 12.81 9.16 0.49
CA PHE A 165 12.47 8.86 -0.89
C PHE A 165 12.67 10.11 -1.76
N SER A 166 13.39 9.97 -2.86
CA SER A 166 13.78 11.11 -3.69
C SER A 166 13.89 10.74 -5.19
N ALA A 167 14.24 11.71 -6.00
CA ALA A 167 14.54 11.52 -7.42
C ALA A 167 15.71 10.54 -7.64
N ASP A 168 16.61 10.35 -6.68
CA ASP A 168 17.70 9.38 -6.79
C ASP A 168 17.21 7.94 -6.89
N ASP A 169 16.09 7.61 -6.23
CA ASP A 169 15.46 6.29 -6.32
C ASP A 169 14.95 5.99 -7.73
N PHE A 170 14.48 7.02 -8.44
CA PHE A 170 14.11 6.92 -9.86
C PHE A 170 15.34 6.78 -10.75
N MET A 171 16.38 7.59 -10.51
CA MET A 171 17.61 7.52 -11.28
C MET A 171 18.29 6.16 -11.16
N PHE A 172 18.37 5.61 -9.94
CA PHE A 172 18.86 4.26 -9.70
C PHE A 172 18.03 3.21 -10.44
N ALA A 173 16.70 3.24 -10.26
CA ALA A 173 15.83 2.28 -10.94
C ALA A 173 15.95 2.37 -12.47
N TRP A 174 16.07 3.58 -13.00
CA TRP A 174 16.20 3.77 -14.45
C TRP A 174 17.55 3.33 -14.99
N HIS A 175 18.64 3.84 -14.44
CA HIS A 175 19.99 3.60 -14.99
C HIS A 175 20.55 2.24 -14.62
N ASP A 176 20.42 1.86 -13.35
CA ASP A 176 21.07 0.65 -12.84
C ASP A 176 20.24 -0.61 -13.05
N LEU A 177 18.91 -0.49 -13.17
CA LEU A 177 18.04 -1.65 -13.37
C LEU A 177 17.41 -1.68 -14.78
N GLN A 178 16.71 -0.62 -15.22
CA GLN A 178 15.95 -0.66 -16.47
C GLN A 178 16.84 -0.58 -17.71
N MET A 179 17.88 0.24 -17.69
CA MET A 179 18.82 0.44 -18.80
C MET A 179 20.04 -0.46 -18.72
N ASN A 180 20.22 -1.22 -17.66
CA ASN A 180 21.33 -2.14 -17.48
C ASN A 180 21.05 -3.46 -18.23
N GLU A 181 21.81 -3.73 -19.29
CA GLU A 181 21.64 -4.93 -20.12
C GLU A 181 21.95 -6.24 -19.36
N GLU A 182 22.81 -6.19 -18.34
CA GLU A 182 23.11 -7.36 -17.51
C GLU A 182 21.92 -7.74 -16.63
N PHE A 183 21.27 -6.73 -16.03
CA PHE A 183 20.10 -6.93 -15.19
C PHE A 183 18.83 -7.17 -16.01
N ARG A 184 18.66 -6.40 -17.11
CA ARG A 184 17.49 -6.47 -17.98
C ARG A 184 17.88 -6.60 -19.45
N PRO A 185 18.19 -7.81 -19.93
CA PRO A 185 18.47 -8.06 -21.33
C PRO A 185 17.30 -7.59 -22.22
N GLY A 186 17.61 -6.73 -23.20
CA GLY A 186 16.61 -6.13 -24.09
C GLY A 186 16.05 -4.78 -23.64
N GLY A 187 16.54 -4.25 -22.53
CA GLY A 187 16.23 -2.92 -22.02
C GLY A 187 14.83 -2.76 -21.42
N PRO A 188 14.37 -1.53 -21.21
CA PRO A 188 13.13 -1.23 -20.50
C PRO A 188 11.89 -1.75 -21.25
N SER A 189 10.80 -1.95 -20.49
CA SER A 189 9.51 -2.36 -21.03
C SER A 189 8.94 -1.30 -22.00
N SER A 190 8.04 -1.73 -22.90
CA SER A 190 7.48 -0.88 -23.96
C SER A 190 6.84 0.39 -23.46
N GLN A 191 6.19 0.36 -22.28
CA GLN A 191 5.55 1.54 -21.69
C GLN A 191 6.52 2.69 -21.40
N TRP A 192 7.81 2.39 -21.23
CA TRP A 192 8.86 3.37 -20.98
C TRP A 192 9.65 3.72 -22.26
N LYS A 193 9.07 3.40 -23.40
CA LYS A 193 9.61 3.72 -24.71
C LYS A 193 8.64 4.61 -25.49
N ALA A 194 9.16 5.42 -26.37
CA ALA A 194 8.37 6.35 -27.17
C ALA A 194 7.18 5.67 -27.85
N GLY A 195 5.97 6.16 -27.58
CA GLY A 195 4.71 5.65 -28.09
C GLY A 195 4.32 4.25 -27.58
N ALA A 196 4.80 3.83 -26.41
CA ALA A 196 4.57 2.50 -25.83
C ALA A 196 4.95 1.35 -26.80
N SER A 197 5.97 1.55 -27.61
CA SER A 197 6.37 0.62 -28.66
C SER A 197 7.53 -0.27 -28.22
N PRO A 198 7.51 -1.58 -28.47
CA PRO A 198 8.68 -2.45 -28.21
C PRO A 198 9.96 -2.01 -28.91
N THR A 199 9.82 -1.36 -30.07
CA THR A 199 10.91 -0.84 -30.88
C THR A 199 11.14 0.66 -30.74
N GLY A 200 10.39 1.31 -29.81
CA GLY A 200 10.56 2.73 -29.50
C GLY A 200 11.86 2.98 -28.76
N GLU A 201 12.36 4.19 -28.89
CA GLU A 201 13.50 4.65 -28.10
C GLU A 201 13.09 4.76 -26.62
N PRO A 202 13.93 4.29 -25.68
CA PRO A 202 13.70 4.52 -24.25
C PRO A 202 13.60 6.00 -23.94
N LEU A 203 12.77 6.35 -22.93
CA LEU A 203 12.75 7.70 -22.42
C LEU A 203 14.13 8.10 -21.88
N GLN A 204 14.39 9.39 -21.85
CA GLN A 204 15.53 9.94 -21.13
C GLN A 204 15.05 10.49 -19.81
N MET A 205 15.71 10.14 -18.71
CA MET A 205 15.37 10.60 -17.36
C MET A 205 16.50 11.47 -16.83
N GLU A 206 16.14 12.63 -16.30
CA GLU A 206 17.07 13.59 -15.70
C GLU A 206 16.56 14.01 -14.35
N LYS A 207 17.43 13.97 -13.34
CA LYS A 207 17.18 14.58 -12.03
C LYS A 207 17.48 16.07 -12.12
N ILE A 208 16.48 16.92 -11.88
CA ILE A 208 16.65 18.37 -11.78
C ILE A 208 17.08 18.74 -10.36
N ASP A 209 16.39 18.18 -9.38
CA ASP A 209 16.69 18.28 -7.94
C ASP A 209 16.15 17.04 -7.21
N ASP A 210 16.20 17.01 -5.88
CA ASP A 210 15.79 15.84 -5.09
C ASP A 210 14.31 15.50 -5.24
N HIS A 211 13.47 16.44 -5.67
CA HIS A 211 12.03 16.24 -5.81
C HIS A 211 11.51 16.55 -7.22
N THR A 212 12.40 16.75 -8.18
CA THR A 212 12.00 17.11 -9.55
C THR A 212 12.73 16.25 -10.58
N LEU A 213 11.93 15.57 -11.40
CA LEU A 213 12.39 14.74 -12.51
C LEU A 213 11.91 15.31 -13.84
N ARG A 214 12.77 15.25 -14.86
CA ARG A 214 12.40 15.44 -16.26
C ARG A 214 12.45 14.12 -16.99
N LEU A 215 11.36 13.80 -17.70
CA LEU A 215 11.25 12.68 -18.63
C LEU A 215 11.16 13.24 -20.04
N SER A 216 12.07 12.83 -20.94
CA SER A 216 12.06 13.28 -22.34
C SER A 216 11.82 12.09 -23.27
N PHE A 217 11.01 12.29 -24.29
CA PHE A 217 10.55 11.26 -25.22
C PHE A 217 10.96 11.62 -26.64
N ALA A 218 11.38 10.63 -27.44
CA ALA A 218 11.75 10.82 -28.85
C ALA A 218 10.55 11.24 -29.73
N LYS A 219 9.33 11.13 -29.22
CA LYS A 219 8.06 11.53 -29.88
C LYS A 219 7.06 11.96 -28.84
N PRO A 220 6.04 12.75 -29.19
CA PRO A 220 4.94 13.10 -28.29
C PRO A 220 4.35 11.87 -27.60
N TYR A 221 4.29 11.88 -26.26
CA TYR A 221 3.83 10.73 -25.49
C TYR A 221 2.97 11.12 -24.28
N PRO A 222 1.83 11.81 -24.46
CA PRO A 222 0.99 12.23 -23.34
C PRO A 222 0.34 11.06 -22.60
N LEU A 223 0.25 9.88 -23.23
CA LEU A 223 -0.32 8.67 -22.60
C LEU A 223 0.56 8.06 -21.51
N ILE A 224 1.79 8.55 -21.31
CA ILE A 224 2.67 8.09 -20.23
C ILE A 224 1.99 8.15 -18.88
N VAL A 225 1.15 9.16 -18.62
CA VAL A 225 0.39 9.32 -17.37
C VAL A 225 -0.47 8.09 -17.03
N LEU A 226 -0.97 7.35 -18.03
CA LEU A 226 -1.71 6.11 -17.77
C LEU A 226 -0.80 4.99 -17.27
N HIS A 227 0.43 4.92 -17.74
CA HIS A 227 1.39 3.94 -17.23
C HIS A 227 1.85 4.27 -15.81
N GLU A 228 1.91 5.54 -15.49
CA GLU A 228 2.23 6.03 -14.15
C GLU A 228 1.13 5.73 -13.12
N THR A 229 -0.10 5.46 -13.58
CA THR A 229 -1.24 5.07 -12.72
C THR A 229 -1.40 3.54 -12.57
N PHE A 230 -0.72 2.72 -13.38
CA PHE A 230 -0.93 1.27 -13.36
C PHE A 230 0.32 0.44 -13.04
N TYR A 231 1.52 0.96 -13.30
CA TYR A 231 2.75 0.18 -13.25
C TYR A 231 3.77 0.73 -12.25
N ALA A 232 3.32 0.91 -11.04
CA ALA A 232 4.16 1.54 -10.04
C ALA A 232 5.23 0.63 -9.48
N GLY A 233 5.23 -0.52 -9.28
CA GLY A 233 6.18 -1.18 -8.38
C GLY A 233 6.66 -2.57 -8.73
N SER A 234 6.14 -3.25 -9.72
CA SER A 234 6.61 -4.59 -10.03
C SER A 234 7.42 -4.63 -11.32
N GLN A 235 8.49 -5.39 -11.34
CA GLN A 235 9.36 -5.74 -12.51
C GLN A 235 9.60 -4.69 -13.61
N GLY A 236 8.94 -3.56 -13.60
CA GLY A 236 8.97 -2.48 -14.55
C GLY A 236 8.80 -1.11 -13.92
N GLY A 237 8.81 -1.01 -12.59
CA GLY A 237 8.69 0.26 -11.86
C GLY A 237 9.83 1.23 -12.17
N LEU A 238 9.51 2.52 -12.09
CA LEU A 238 10.48 3.59 -12.31
C LEU A 238 11.20 4.01 -11.04
N TRP A 239 10.96 3.37 -9.90
CA TRP A 239 11.66 3.68 -8.66
C TRP A 239 12.01 2.42 -7.86
N GLN A 240 13.14 2.46 -7.20
CA GLN A 240 13.64 1.45 -6.28
C GLN A 240 14.57 2.14 -5.28
N PRO A 241 14.69 1.65 -4.04
CA PRO A 241 15.63 2.22 -3.09
C PRO A 241 17.04 2.24 -3.67
N ALA A 242 17.68 3.42 -3.63
CA ALA A 242 19.06 3.59 -4.06
C ALA A 242 20.08 3.19 -2.98
N ASN A 243 19.61 2.82 -1.77
CA ASN A 243 20.41 2.48 -0.58
C ASN A 243 20.70 0.98 -0.48
#